data_629e70aa264a6dc9177f0b8004ca63ee
#
_entry.id   629e70aa264a6dc9177f0b8004ca63ee
#
_cell.length_a   1.000
_cell.length_b   1.000
_cell.length_c   1.000
_cell.angle_alpha   90.00
_cell.angle_beta   90.00
_cell.angle_gamma   90.00
#
_symmetry.space_group_name_H-M   'P 1'
#
loop_
_entity.id
_entity.type
_entity.pdbx_description
1 polymer ?
#
loop_
_entity_poly.entity_id
_entity_poly.type
_entity_poly.pdbx_seq_one_letter_code
_entity_poly.pdbx_strand_id
1 'polypeptide(L)'
;MEKLYNLAFLYDYFYDDGTSILPILTMYLEETPKELLSIQNSLHEKETAAAKAGTHKIKTNVAMMGIRDSSTFVNDMHLMQPADEITNELMQQFEHFKESVTLALQQIQEDFFPK
;
A
#
# COMPACT_ATOMS: atom_id res chain seq x y z
N MET A 1 -6.69 17.47 10.78
CA MET A 1 -5.60 16.52 10.45
C MET A 1 -5.51 16.34 8.95
N GLU A 2 -4.32 16.45 8.42
CA GLU A 2 -4.09 16.22 7.00
C GLU A 2 -4.29 14.73 6.66
N LYS A 3 -4.96 14.46 5.54
CA LYS A 3 -5.22 13.08 5.14
C LYS A 3 -4.03 12.48 4.41
N LEU A 4 -3.76 11.22 4.68
CA LEU A 4 -2.69 10.46 4.03
C LEU A 4 -3.14 9.78 2.75
N TYR A 5 -4.41 9.94 2.37
CA TYR A 5 -4.96 9.39 1.14
C TYR A 5 -5.55 10.50 0.28
N ASN A 6 -5.71 10.21 -1.01
CA ASN A 6 -6.40 11.10 -1.94
C ASN A 6 -7.12 10.25 -2.98
N LEU A 7 -8.45 10.27 -2.95
CA LEU A 7 -9.27 9.42 -3.81
C LEU A 7 -9.62 10.08 -5.16
N ALA A 8 -9.01 11.21 -5.49
CA ALA A 8 -9.32 11.92 -6.75
C ALA A 8 -9.15 11.00 -7.96
N PHE A 9 -8.08 10.22 -8.00
CA PHE A 9 -7.82 9.30 -9.11
C PHE A 9 -8.92 8.23 -9.19
N LEU A 10 -9.33 7.71 -8.05
CA LEU A 10 -10.36 6.68 -7.98
C LEU A 10 -11.72 7.23 -8.45
N TYR A 11 -12.07 8.45 -8.01
CA TYR A 11 -13.31 9.11 -8.45
C TYR A 11 -13.30 9.35 -9.96
N ASP A 12 -12.18 9.83 -10.49
CA ASP A 12 -12.05 10.06 -11.93
C ASP A 12 -12.22 8.77 -12.72
N TYR A 13 -11.63 7.68 -12.24
CA TYR A 13 -11.69 6.39 -12.89
C TYR A 13 -13.13 5.86 -12.94
N PHE A 14 -13.93 6.14 -11.92
CA PHE A 14 -15.31 5.70 -11.81
C PHE A 14 -16.33 6.82 -12.05
N TYR A 15 -15.93 7.86 -12.78
CA TYR A 15 -16.81 8.97 -13.21
C TYR A 15 -17.48 9.69 -12.05
N ASP A 16 -16.74 9.90 -10.95
CA ASP A 16 -17.20 10.61 -9.76
C ASP A 16 -18.44 9.98 -9.09
N ASP A 17 -18.70 8.71 -9.34
CA ASP A 17 -19.80 8.00 -8.69
C ASP A 17 -19.35 7.48 -7.32
N GLY A 18 -19.68 8.25 -6.26
CA GLY A 18 -19.32 7.87 -4.89
C GLY A 18 -19.90 6.53 -4.46
N THR A 19 -21.01 6.11 -5.06
CA THR A 19 -21.61 4.81 -4.76
C THR A 19 -20.75 3.67 -5.32
N SER A 20 -20.18 3.86 -6.50
CA SER A 20 -19.37 2.84 -7.15
C SER A 20 -18.05 2.57 -6.46
N ILE A 21 -17.50 3.55 -5.73
CA ILE A 21 -16.19 3.36 -5.09
C ILE A 21 -16.28 2.61 -3.76
N LEU A 22 -17.43 2.58 -3.08
CA LEU A 22 -17.54 1.94 -1.77
C LEU A 22 -17.18 0.45 -1.78
N PRO A 23 -17.69 -0.38 -2.72
CA PRO A 23 -17.28 -1.77 -2.78
C PRO A 23 -15.78 -1.93 -3.06
N ILE A 24 -15.21 -1.04 -3.86
CA ILE A 24 -13.79 -1.07 -4.19
C ILE A 24 -12.95 -0.70 -2.97
N LEU A 25 -13.36 0.32 -2.21
CA LEU A 25 -12.69 0.68 -0.97
C LEU A 25 -12.75 -0.45 0.05
N THR A 26 -13.90 -1.12 0.15
CA THR A 26 -14.05 -2.29 1.02
C THR A 26 -13.02 -3.36 0.67
N MET A 27 -12.88 -3.66 -0.63
CA MET A 27 -11.89 -4.63 -1.10
C MET A 27 -10.47 -4.20 -0.71
N TYR A 28 -10.12 -2.93 -0.93
CA TYR A 28 -8.78 -2.43 -0.58
C TYR A 28 -8.52 -2.50 0.92
N LEU A 29 -9.53 -2.17 1.75
CA LEU A 29 -9.40 -2.23 3.21
C LEU A 29 -9.19 -3.66 3.70
N GLU A 30 -9.73 -4.65 3.01
CA GLU A 30 -9.56 -6.06 3.35
C GLU A 30 -8.24 -6.64 2.82
N GLU A 31 -7.90 -6.35 1.57
CA GLU A 31 -6.75 -6.99 0.91
C GLU A 31 -5.42 -6.34 1.23
N THR A 32 -5.38 -5.01 1.39
CA THR A 32 -4.12 -4.30 1.58
C THR A 32 -3.37 -4.74 2.84
N PRO A 33 -4.03 -4.90 4.01
CA PRO A 33 -3.31 -5.41 5.20
C PRO A 33 -2.71 -6.80 4.99
N LYS A 34 -3.40 -7.67 4.25
CA LYS A 34 -2.89 -9.00 3.94
C LYS A 34 -1.65 -8.93 3.05
N GLU A 35 -1.66 -8.00 2.09
CA GLU A 35 -0.52 -7.78 1.21
C GLU A 35 0.67 -7.23 1.98
N LEU A 36 0.44 -6.30 2.92
CA LEU A 36 1.50 -5.78 3.80
C LEU A 36 2.14 -6.91 4.61
N LEU A 37 1.31 -7.78 5.17
CA LEU A 37 1.81 -8.91 5.97
C LEU A 37 2.64 -9.87 5.11
N SER A 38 2.20 -10.14 3.90
CA SER A 38 2.92 -11.00 2.97
C SER A 38 4.30 -10.43 2.64
N ILE A 39 4.38 -9.13 2.36
CA ILE A 39 5.66 -8.46 2.10
C ILE A 39 6.55 -8.53 3.34
N GLN A 40 5.99 -8.23 4.51
CA GLN A 40 6.74 -8.27 5.77
C GLN A 40 7.38 -9.65 5.99
N ASN A 41 6.61 -10.71 5.81
CA ASN A 41 7.09 -12.07 5.98
C ASN A 41 8.21 -12.40 4.98
N SER A 42 8.03 -12.00 3.72
CA SER A 42 9.06 -12.22 2.70
C SER A 42 10.36 -11.50 3.04
N LEU A 43 10.27 -10.26 3.53
CA LEU A 43 11.45 -9.50 3.94
C LEU A 43 12.16 -10.15 5.13
N HIS A 44 11.40 -10.61 6.12
CA HIS A 44 11.96 -11.27 7.30
C HIS A 44 12.64 -12.60 6.95
N GLU A 45 12.09 -13.32 5.98
CA GLU A 45 12.66 -14.57 5.49
C GLU A 45 13.73 -14.37 4.43
N LYS A 46 14.03 -13.11 4.10
CA LYS A 46 15.05 -12.72 3.11
C LYS A 46 14.76 -13.30 1.72
N GLU A 47 13.49 -13.38 1.38
CA GLU A 47 13.03 -13.84 0.08
C GLU A 47 12.78 -12.62 -0.82
N THR A 48 13.85 -12.10 -1.40
CA THR A 48 13.82 -10.86 -2.18
C THR A 48 12.84 -10.92 -3.36
N ALA A 49 12.84 -12.03 -4.11
CA ALA A 49 11.95 -12.16 -5.26
C ALA A 49 10.48 -12.12 -4.83
N ALA A 50 10.13 -12.78 -3.72
CA ALA A 50 8.76 -12.80 -3.20
C ALA A 50 8.36 -11.42 -2.68
N ALA A 51 9.26 -10.73 -1.99
CA ALA A 51 9.01 -9.38 -1.50
C ALA A 51 8.80 -8.41 -2.67
N LYS A 52 9.58 -8.54 -3.72
CA LYS A 52 9.44 -7.73 -4.93
C LYS A 52 8.08 -7.96 -5.60
N ALA A 53 7.67 -9.22 -5.74
CA ALA A 53 6.37 -9.57 -6.33
C ALA A 53 5.22 -9.02 -5.50
N GLY A 54 5.29 -9.12 -4.16
CA GLY A 54 4.28 -8.59 -3.27
C GLY A 54 4.18 -7.07 -3.34
N THR A 55 5.31 -6.40 -3.45
CA THR A 55 5.35 -4.93 -3.58
C THR A 55 4.74 -4.50 -4.90
N HIS A 56 5.02 -5.22 -5.99
CA HIS A 56 4.41 -4.94 -7.27
C HIS A 56 2.89 -5.05 -7.21
N LYS A 57 2.39 -6.04 -6.49
CA LYS A 57 0.96 -6.26 -6.32
C LYS A 57 0.29 -5.14 -5.51
N ILE A 58 0.89 -4.74 -4.36
CA ILE A 58 0.31 -3.71 -3.51
C ILE A 58 0.38 -2.31 -4.13
N LYS A 59 1.33 -2.09 -5.04
CA LYS A 59 1.57 -0.81 -5.69
C LYS A 59 0.29 -0.24 -6.32
N THR A 60 -0.48 -1.08 -6.99
CA THR A 60 -1.72 -0.65 -7.65
C THR A 60 -2.73 -0.11 -6.64
N ASN A 61 -2.95 -0.84 -5.55
CA ASN A 61 -3.92 -0.43 -4.52
C ASN A 61 -3.50 0.89 -3.86
N VAL A 62 -2.21 1.00 -3.55
CA VAL A 62 -1.64 2.21 -2.93
C VAL A 62 -1.79 3.41 -3.86
N ALA A 63 -1.53 3.23 -5.15
CA ALA A 63 -1.67 4.30 -6.14
C ALA A 63 -3.13 4.72 -6.31
N MET A 64 -4.05 3.76 -6.37
CA MET A 64 -5.47 4.04 -6.53
C MET A 64 -6.04 4.82 -5.36
N MET A 65 -5.55 4.56 -4.16
CA MET A 65 -5.97 5.28 -2.94
C MET A 65 -5.18 6.56 -2.71
N GLY A 66 -4.20 6.88 -3.57
CA GLY A 66 -3.40 8.09 -3.45
C GLY A 66 -2.69 8.21 -2.11
N ILE A 67 -2.14 7.11 -1.60
CA ILE A 67 -1.51 7.10 -0.28
C ILE A 67 -0.17 7.83 -0.32
N ARG A 68 -0.01 8.79 0.61
CA ARG A 68 1.19 9.62 0.71
C ARG A 68 2.35 8.84 1.33
N ASP A 69 3.56 9.31 1.03
CA ASP A 69 4.81 8.77 1.61
C ASP A 69 4.99 7.27 1.39
N SER A 70 4.48 6.78 0.25
CA SER A 70 4.50 5.35 -0.06
C SER A 70 5.42 5.00 -1.22
N SER A 71 6.00 5.99 -1.91
CA SER A 71 6.73 5.72 -3.15
C SER A 71 8.18 5.26 -2.94
N THR A 72 8.85 5.69 -1.87
CA THR A 72 10.27 5.38 -1.67
C THR A 72 10.52 3.87 -1.59
N PHE A 73 9.79 3.19 -0.71
CA PHE A 73 9.93 1.74 -0.58
C PHE A 73 9.58 1.01 -1.88
N VAL A 74 8.47 1.41 -2.51
CA VAL A 74 8.00 0.79 -3.75
C VAL A 74 9.05 0.94 -4.86
N ASN A 75 9.61 2.14 -5.01
CA ASN A 75 10.62 2.40 -6.03
C ASN A 75 11.91 1.63 -5.77
N ASP A 76 12.36 1.57 -4.52
CA ASP A 76 13.56 0.84 -4.16
C ASP A 76 13.40 -0.66 -4.43
N MET A 77 12.23 -1.21 -4.09
CA MET A 77 11.95 -2.63 -4.38
C MET A 77 11.89 -2.88 -5.88
N HIS A 78 11.36 -1.94 -6.66
CA HIS A 78 11.30 -2.08 -8.12
C HIS A 78 12.70 -2.19 -8.72
N LEU A 79 13.68 -1.47 -8.18
CA LEU A 79 15.06 -1.46 -8.67
C LEU A 79 15.87 -2.67 -8.22
N MET A 80 15.43 -3.41 -7.22
CA MET A 80 16.14 -4.58 -6.73
C MET A 80 16.07 -5.74 -7.71
N GLN A 81 17.18 -6.50 -7.77
CA GLN A 81 17.21 -7.76 -8.50
C GLN A 81 16.87 -8.91 -7.53
N PRO A 82 16.35 -10.05 -8.03
CA PRO A 82 15.99 -11.17 -7.15
C PRO A 82 17.14 -11.70 -6.28
N ALA A 83 18.37 -11.52 -6.73
CA ALA A 83 19.55 -11.99 -5.99
C ALA A 83 20.09 -10.97 -4.99
N ASP A 84 19.54 -9.74 -4.97
CA ASP A 84 20.01 -8.70 -4.07
C ASP A 84 19.62 -9.02 -2.62
N GLU A 85 20.50 -8.65 -1.69
CA GLU A 85 20.25 -8.86 -0.27
C GLU A 85 19.33 -7.77 0.29
N ILE A 86 18.50 -8.17 1.25
CA ILE A 86 17.61 -7.24 1.97
C ILE A 86 18.44 -6.60 3.09
N THR A 87 18.58 -5.28 3.03
CA THR A 87 19.38 -4.51 3.99
C THR A 87 18.51 -4.03 5.16
N ASN A 88 19.18 -3.63 6.25
CA ASN A 88 18.47 -3.01 7.37
C ASN A 88 17.81 -1.69 6.96
N GLU A 89 18.44 -0.94 6.06
CA GLU A 89 17.86 0.29 5.53
C GLU A 89 16.55 0.01 4.82
N LEU A 90 16.52 -1.04 4.00
CA LEU A 90 15.29 -1.42 3.29
C LEU A 90 14.20 -1.83 4.28
N MET A 91 14.56 -2.54 5.36
CA MET A 91 13.62 -2.92 6.40
C MET A 91 13.03 -1.69 7.09
N GLN A 92 13.83 -0.66 7.34
CA GLN A 92 13.35 0.60 7.92
C GLN A 92 12.42 1.33 6.95
N GLN A 93 12.74 1.34 5.66
CA GLN A 93 11.87 1.91 4.65
C GLN A 93 10.53 1.19 4.58
N PHE A 94 10.55 -0.13 4.72
CA PHE A 94 9.31 -0.90 4.77
C PHE A 94 8.46 -0.54 5.99
N GLU A 95 9.08 -0.39 7.17
CA GLU A 95 8.34 -0.01 8.37
C GLU A 95 7.65 1.35 8.20
N HIS A 96 8.34 2.31 7.59
CA HIS A 96 7.76 3.61 7.28
C HIS A 96 6.59 3.49 6.29
N PHE A 97 6.79 2.71 5.23
CA PHE A 97 5.76 2.42 4.23
C PHE A 97 4.52 1.79 4.88
N LYS A 98 4.73 0.77 5.69
CA LYS A 98 3.66 0.06 6.40
C LYS A 98 2.88 1.00 7.32
N GLU A 99 3.58 1.85 8.05
CA GLU A 99 2.94 2.83 8.93
C GLU A 99 2.07 3.81 8.14
N SER A 100 2.60 4.37 7.06
CA SER A 100 1.86 5.32 6.22
C SER A 100 0.62 4.67 5.62
N VAL A 101 0.76 3.46 5.08
CA VAL A 101 -0.36 2.74 4.49
C VAL A 101 -1.41 2.41 5.55
N THR A 102 -0.99 1.90 6.71
CA THR A 102 -1.90 1.54 7.79
C THR A 102 -2.70 2.74 8.28
N LEU A 103 -2.05 3.89 8.47
CA LEU A 103 -2.73 5.11 8.90
C LEU A 103 -3.71 5.60 7.84
N ALA A 104 -3.32 5.54 6.56
CA ALA A 104 -4.21 5.94 5.47
C ALA A 104 -5.47 5.06 5.44
N LEU A 105 -5.31 3.74 5.61
CA LEU A 105 -6.45 2.83 5.65
C LEU A 105 -7.36 3.13 6.83
N GLN A 106 -6.81 3.46 8.00
CA GLN A 106 -7.61 3.84 9.16
C GLN A 106 -8.42 5.12 8.88
N GLN A 107 -7.81 6.11 8.24
CA GLN A 107 -8.50 7.34 7.87
C GLN A 107 -9.65 7.07 6.89
N ILE A 108 -9.42 6.22 5.90
CA ILE A 108 -10.47 5.82 4.94
C ILE A 108 -11.60 5.11 5.67
N GLN A 109 -11.27 4.19 6.58
CA GLN A 109 -12.26 3.46 7.36
C GLN A 109 -13.12 4.42 8.17
N GLU A 110 -12.52 5.39 8.84
CA GLU A 110 -13.23 6.38 9.66
C GLU A 110 -14.09 7.32 8.81
N ASP A 111 -13.59 7.72 7.64
CA ASP A 111 -14.26 8.71 6.80
C ASP A 111 -15.42 8.12 6.00
N PHE A 112 -15.30 6.88 5.55
CA PHE A 112 -16.27 6.27 4.63
C PHE A 112 -17.11 5.15 5.26
N PHE A 113 -16.65 4.56 6.35
CA PHE A 113 -17.34 3.46 7.03
C PHE A 113 -17.39 3.69 8.53
N PRO A 114 -17.90 4.85 8.99
CA PRO A 114 -17.95 5.12 10.43
C PRO A 114 -18.93 4.15 11.11
N LYS A 115 -18.62 3.83 12.36
CA LYS A 115 -19.50 2.97 13.17
C LYS A 115 -20.64 3.76 13.75
#